data_bd22017ca0a8b0401cdf94fadc27d36f
#
_entry.id   bd22017ca0a8b0401cdf94fadc27d36f
#
_cell.length_a   1.000
_cell.length_b   1.000
_cell.length_c   1.000
_cell.angle_alpha   90.00
_cell.angle_beta   90.00
_cell.angle_gamma   90.00
#
_symmetry.space_group_name_H-M   'P 1'
#
loop_
_entity.id
_entity.type
_entity.pdbx_description
1 polymer ?
#
loop_
_entity_poly.entity_id
_entity_poly.type
_entity_poly.pdbx_seq_one_letter_code
_entity_poly.pdbx_strand_id
1 'polypeptide(L)'
;MMPMNRSGDGNAYNRFVNLDNIEYRIVNYLAKSKTKYANNLWKILKYDTEDCLSLPDVSYKDRMALLYKNNGDSTQFRVFLTPFTDDGWDVQCSHLHIFVHSVVPQNHITSKVNIGIETIVHNKISNILGDAQNEDGNPSELDEDGNPVIIYKNRASTMLKNILADINGQMVAGVGMLQFNT
;
A
#
# COMPACT_ATOMS: atom_id res chain seq x y z
N MET A 1 -34.18 17.97 -22.31
CA MET A 1 -33.29 18.34 -21.18
C MET A 1 -34.01 17.87 -19.95
N MET A 2 -33.60 16.73 -19.33
CA MET A 2 -34.21 16.26 -18.08
C MET A 2 -33.76 17.14 -16.93
N PRO A 3 -34.65 17.54 -16.02
CA PRO A 3 -34.25 18.31 -14.85
C PRO A 3 -33.35 17.47 -13.95
N MET A 4 -32.15 17.99 -13.67
CA MET A 4 -31.30 17.41 -12.64
C MET A 4 -32.03 17.45 -11.29
N ASN A 5 -32.34 16.30 -10.74
CA ASN A 5 -32.91 16.21 -9.39
C ASN A 5 -31.83 16.61 -8.39
N ARG A 6 -31.96 17.79 -7.78
CA ARG A 6 -31.07 18.34 -6.75
C ARG A 6 -31.45 17.88 -5.34
N SER A 7 -31.98 16.66 -5.18
CA SER A 7 -32.14 16.11 -3.85
C SER A 7 -30.77 15.68 -3.32
N GLY A 8 -30.41 16.18 -2.16
CA GLY A 8 -29.05 16.12 -1.57
C GLY A 8 -28.48 14.76 -1.18
N ASP A 9 -29.09 13.68 -1.59
CA ASP A 9 -28.54 12.33 -1.45
C ASP A 9 -27.78 12.03 -2.73
N GLY A 10 -26.45 12.00 -2.64
CA GLY A 10 -25.50 11.90 -3.72
C GLY A 10 -26.01 11.13 -4.91
N ASN A 11 -26.32 11.84 -5.96
CA ASN A 11 -26.73 11.27 -7.23
C ASN A 11 -25.73 10.18 -7.61
N ALA A 12 -26.19 8.94 -7.84
CA ALA A 12 -25.38 7.79 -8.22
C ALA A 12 -24.46 8.07 -9.44
N TYR A 13 -24.74 9.11 -10.17
CA TYR A 13 -23.98 9.60 -11.34
C TYR A 13 -22.99 10.73 -10.99
N ASN A 14 -22.85 11.12 -9.72
CA ASN A 14 -21.87 12.13 -9.35
C ASN A 14 -20.47 11.51 -9.29
N ARG A 15 -19.60 11.95 -10.21
CA ARG A 15 -18.19 11.51 -10.31
C ARG A 15 -17.35 11.76 -9.04
N PHE A 16 -17.85 12.58 -8.12
CA PHE A 16 -17.16 12.93 -6.88
C PHE A 16 -17.72 12.21 -5.64
N VAL A 17 -18.71 11.36 -5.79
CA VAL A 17 -19.41 10.70 -4.68
C VAL A 17 -18.49 9.92 -3.74
N ASN A 18 -17.38 9.41 -4.25
CA ASN A 18 -16.42 8.62 -3.48
C ASN A 18 -15.05 9.31 -3.31
N LEU A 19 -14.93 10.60 -3.71
CA LEU A 19 -13.66 11.30 -3.71
C LEU A 19 -13.04 11.42 -2.31
N ASP A 20 -13.87 11.56 -1.30
CA ASP A 20 -13.49 11.72 0.12
C ASP A 20 -13.03 10.43 0.80
N ASN A 21 -13.12 9.28 0.12
CA ASN A 21 -12.78 7.99 0.71
C ASN A 21 -12.01 7.05 -0.25
N ILE A 22 -11.48 7.57 -1.34
CA ILE A 22 -10.72 6.77 -2.33
C ILE A 22 -9.52 6.09 -1.67
N GLU A 23 -8.72 6.83 -0.93
CA GLU A 23 -7.52 6.34 -0.25
C GLU A 23 -7.88 5.22 0.72
N TYR A 24 -8.90 5.43 1.55
CA TYR A 24 -9.38 4.41 2.48
C TYR A 24 -9.83 3.14 1.76
N ARG A 25 -10.52 3.26 0.62
CA ARG A 25 -10.97 2.11 -0.16
C ARG A 25 -9.79 1.30 -0.72
N ILE A 26 -8.74 1.98 -1.17
CA ILE A 26 -7.51 1.32 -1.65
C ILE A 26 -6.83 0.59 -0.49
N VAL A 27 -6.64 1.24 0.66
CA VAL A 27 -6.06 0.61 1.86
C VAL A 27 -6.89 -0.59 2.30
N ASN A 28 -8.21 -0.47 2.33
CA ASN A 28 -9.12 -1.56 2.71
C ASN A 28 -9.06 -2.73 1.71
N TYR A 29 -8.90 -2.45 0.41
CA TYR A 29 -8.66 -3.47 -0.60
C TYR A 29 -7.37 -4.23 -0.32
N LEU A 30 -6.25 -3.52 -0.15
CA LEU A 30 -4.95 -4.11 0.22
C LEU A 30 -5.02 -4.90 1.53
N ALA A 31 -5.78 -4.40 2.53
CA ALA A 31 -5.94 -5.09 3.81
C ALA A 31 -6.74 -6.39 3.70
N LYS A 32 -7.69 -6.47 2.79
CA LYS A 32 -8.51 -7.67 2.53
C LYS A 32 -7.85 -8.67 1.59
N SER A 33 -6.92 -8.21 0.78
CA SER A 33 -6.20 -9.07 -0.17
C SER A 33 -5.45 -10.18 0.56
N LYS A 34 -5.55 -11.41 0.00
CA LYS A 34 -4.89 -12.63 0.50
C LYS A 34 -3.73 -13.06 -0.38
N THR A 35 -3.34 -12.25 -1.34
CA THR A 35 -2.21 -12.55 -2.22
C THR A 35 -0.89 -12.58 -1.41
N LYS A 36 0.11 -13.29 -1.93
CA LYS A 36 1.47 -13.26 -1.37
C LYS A 36 2.00 -11.82 -1.29
N TYR A 37 1.70 -11.02 -2.30
CA TYR A 37 2.14 -9.61 -2.37
C TYR A 37 1.56 -8.75 -1.26
N ALA A 38 0.24 -8.82 -1.05
CA ALA A 38 -0.40 -8.13 0.06
C ALA A 38 0.15 -8.60 1.41
N ASN A 39 0.27 -9.92 1.63
CA ASN A 39 0.82 -10.45 2.88
C ASN A 39 2.24 -9.92 3.13
N ASN A 40 3.11 -9.93 2.13
CA ASN A 40 4.47 -9.40 2.24
C ASN A 40 4.49 -7.91 2.56
N LEU A 41 3.65 -7.11 1.91
CA LEU A 41 3.51 -5.68 2.21
C LEU A 41 3.20 -5.44 3.70
N TRP A 42 2.18 -6.14 4.22
CA TRP A 42 1.76 -5.96 5.60
C TRP A 42 2.77 -6.49 6.62
N LYS A 43 3.53 -7.53 6.30
CA LYS A 43 4.67 -7.98 7.11
C LYS A 43 5.76 -6.90 7.20
N ILE A 44 6.13 -6.30 6.06
CA ILE A 44 7.13 -5.23 6.00
C ILE A 44 6.68 -4.00 6.81
N LEU A 45 5.38 -3.67 6.80
CA LEU A 45 4.83 -2.54 7.56
C LEU A 45 4.74 -2.83 9.06
N LYS A 46 4.52 -4.08 9.47
CA LYS A 46 4.32 -4.46 10.87
C LYS A 46 5.63 -4.77 11.59
N TYR A 47 6.56 -5.43 10.91
CA TYR A 47 7.77 -5.96 11.51
C TYR A 47 8.99 -5.16 11.06
N ASP A 48 9.67 -4.53 12.00
CA ASP A 48 10.82 -3.65 11.74
C ASP A 48 12.16 -4.42 11.72
N THR A 49 12.12 -5.74 11.52
CA THR A 49 13.30 -6.64 11.47
C THR A 49 13.69 -6.98 10.03
N GLU A 50 14.91 -7.44 9.82
CA GLU A 50 15.40 -7.83 8.49
C GLU A 50 14.70 -9.09 7.96
N ASP A 51 14.31 -10.00 8.83
CA ASP A 51 13.62 -11.27 8.54
C ASP A 51 12.09 -11.14 8.46
N CYS A 52 11.57 -9.91 8.33
CA CYS A 52 10.13 -9.61 8.39
C CYS A 52 9.28 -10.49 7.45
N LEU A 53 9.81 -10.92 6.31
CA LEU A 53 9.08 -11.76 5.35
C LEU A 53 8.86 -13.20 5.83
N SER A 54 9.71 -13.72 6.73
CA SER A 54 9.58 -15.05 7.32
C SER A 54 8.61 -15.09 8.50
N LEU A 55 8.24 -13.93 9.05
CA LEU A 55 7.36 -13.83 10.21
C LEU A 55 5.88 -14.14 9.84
N PRO A 56 5.02 -14.42 10.84
CA PRO A 56 3.62 -14.78 10.61
C PRO A 56 2.84 -13.73 9.82
N ASP A 57 1.84 -14.20 9.06
CA ASP A 57 0.95 -13.30 8.32
C ASP A 57 0.16 -12.38 9.24
N VAL A 58 -0.03 -11.15 8.78
CA VAL A 58 -0.74 -10.11 9.54
C VAL A 58 -2.25 -10.26 9.32
N SER A 59 -3.02 -10.37 10.40
CA SER A 59 -4.48 -10.47 10.32
C SER A 59 -5.11 -9.19 9.76
N TYR A 60 -6.30 -9.27 9.15
CA TYR A 60 -7.04 -8.08 8.69
C TYR A 60 -7.22 -7.03 9.80
N LYS A 61 -7.54 -7.47 11.02
CA LYS A 61 -7.70 -6.56 12.16
C LYS A 61 -6.39 -5.80 12.46
N ASP A 62 -5.27 -6.50 12.46
CA ASP A 62 -3.96 -5.90 12.72
C ASP A 62 -3.53 -4.97 11.57
N ARG A 63 -3.80 -5.36 10.30
CA ARG A 63 -3.57 -4.49 9.14
C ARG A 63 -4.30 -3.16 9.28
N MET A 64 -5.59 -3.20 9.63
CA MET A 64 -6.39 -1.99 9.83
C MET A 64 -6.03 -1.21 11.09
N ALA A 65 -5.36 -1.83 12.06
CA ALA A 65 -4.83 -1.14 13.23
C ALA A 65 -3.60 -0.28 12.91
N LEU A 66 -2.88 -0.59 11.83
CA LEU A 66 -1.73 0.20 11.36
C LEU A 66 -2.15 1.49 10.63
N LEU A 67 -3.43 1.64 10.26
CA LEU A 67 -3.94 2.86 9.64
C LEU A 67 -4.01 4.00 10.66
N TYR A 68 -3.46 5.16 10.31
CA TYR A 68 -3.44 6.35 11.15
C TYR A 68 -4.86 6.78 11.55
N LYS A 69 -5.02 7.08 12.83
CA LYS A 69 -6.23 7.61 13.45
C LYS A 69 -5.85 8.80 14.32
N ASN A 70 -6.67 9.85 14.29
CA ASN A 70 -6.38 11.09 15.01
C ASN A 70 -6.27 10.92 16.55
N ASN A 71 -6.73 9.79 17.10
CA ASN A 71 -6.69 9.51 18.54
C ASN A 71 -5.79 8.28 18.77
N GLY A 72 -4.57 8.48 19.19
CA GLY A 72 -3.63 7.40 19.50
C GLY A 72 -2.18 7.84 19.46
N ASP A 73 -1.30 6.96 19.90
CA ASP A 73 0.14 7.14 19.79
C ASP A 73 0.54 7.04 18.30
N SER A 74 1.03 8.14 17.75
CA SER A 74 1.45 8.23 16.34
C SER A 74 2.54 7.22 15.97
N THR A 75 3.31 6.76 16.95
CA THR A 75 4.40 5.79 16.73
C THR A 75 3.94 4.38 16.34
N GLN A 76 2.66 4.06 16.55
CA GLN A 76 2.08 2.75 16.21
C GLN A 76 1.53 2.67 14.80
N PHE A 77 1.30 3.82 14.15
CA PHE A 77 0.71 3.84 12.81
C PHE A 77 1.79 3.71 11.73
N ARG A 78 1.42 3.09 10.63
CA ARG A 78 2.30 2.79 9.49
C ARG A 78 1.69 3.19 8.14
N VAL A 79 0.38 3.43 8.10
CA VAL A 79 -0.35 3.77 6.87
C VAL A 79 -1.08 5.08 7.05
N PHE A 80 -0.83 6.02 6.15
CA PHE A 80 -1.35 7.38 6.19
C PHE A 80 -2.10 7.70 4.89
N LEU A 81 -3.20 8.45 4.99
CA LEU A 81 -4.00 8.90 3.86
C LEU A 81 -3.65 10.34 3.43
N THR A 82 -2.43 10.75 3.70
CA THR A 82 -1.89 12.08 3.39
C THR A 82 -0.49 11.95 2.82
N PRO A 83 0.00 12.91 2.03
CA PRO A 83 1.40 12.94 1.64
C PRO A 83 2.29 13.06 2.88
N PHE A 84 3.52 12.59 2.73
CA PHE A 84 4.51 12.71 3.80
C PHE A 84 4.85 14.19 4.06
N THR A 85 4.91 14.54 5.35
CA THR A 85 5.45 15.81 5.83
C THR A 85 6.57 15.52 6.82
N ASP A 86 7.71 16.17 6.64
CA ASP A 86 8.89 15.98 7.49
C ASP A 86 8.72 16.72 8.83
N ASP A 87 8.02 16.10 9.75
CA ASP A 87 7.80 16.60 11.12
C ASP A 87 8.65 15.87 12.17
N GLY A 88 9.93 15.64 11.88
CA GLY A 88 10.88 15.09 12.87
C GLY A 88 10.66 13.61 13.18
N TRP A 89 10.66 12.79 12.17
CA TRP A 89 10.43 11.36 12.28
C TRP A 89 11.64 10.58 12.84
N ASP A 90 11.62 10.35 14.14
CA ASP A 90 12.69 9.60 14.86
C ASP A 90 12.38 8.10 15.03
N VAL A 91 11.19 7.64 14.64
CA VAL A 91 10.78 6.25 14.86
C VAL A 91 11.37 5.34 13.79
N GLN A 92 12.08 4.29 14.24
CA GLN A 92 12.67 3.28 13.35
C GLN A 92 11.61 2.34 12.79
N CYS A 93 10.92 2.74 11.73
CA CYS A 93 9.85 1.97 11.11
C CYS A 93 9.71 2.24 9.61
N SER A 94 8.74 1.56 8.97
CA SER A 94 8.35 1.76 7.59
C SER A 94 6.98 2.43 7.53
N HIS A 95 6.80 3.40 6.64
CA HIS A 95 5.53 4.08 6.39
C HIS A 95 5.07 3.90 4.94
N LEU A 96 3.76 3.83 4.77
CA LEU A 96 3.07 3.87 3.49
C LEU A 96 2.11 5.05 3.49
N HIS A 97 2.26 5.94 2.52
CA HIS A 97 1.37 7.06 2.28
C HIS A 97 0.60 6.84 0.99
N ILE A 98 -0.73 6.96 1.04
CA ILE A 98 -1.61 6.86 -0.11
C ILE A 98 -2.52 8.08 -0.09
N PHE A 99 -2.48 8.89 -1.15
CA PHE A 99 -3.23 10.14 -1.21
C PHE A 99 -3.66 10.49 -2.63
N VAL A 100 -4.74 11.24 -2.76
CA VAL A 100 -5.15 11.80 -4.05
C VAL A 100 -4.20 12.93 -4.41
N HIS A 101 -3.47 12.76 -5.51
CA HIS A 101 -2.56 13.78 -6.05
C HIS A 101 -3.32 14.79 -6.93
N SER A 102 -4.17 14.30 -7.83
CA SER A 102 -4.98 15.17 -8.69
C SER A 102 -6.22 14.46 -9.21
N VAL A 103 -7.24 15.24 -9.58
CA VAL A 103 -8.48 14.76 -10.18
C VAL A 103 -8.70 15.47 -11.50
N VAL A 104 -8.80 14.71 -12.59
CA VAL A 104 -9.05 15.23 -13.94
C VAL A 104 -10.41 14.74 -14.42
N PRO A 105 -11.41 15.63 -14.52
CA PRO A 105 -12.70 15.27 -15.09
C PRO A 105 -12.56 14.83 -16.55
N GLN A 106 -13.13 13.65 -16.89
CA GLN A 106 -13.16 13.16 -18.26
C GLN A 106 -14.49 13.52 -18.95
N ASN A 107 -15.58 13.43 -18.21
CA ASN A 107 -16.92 13.83 -18.63
C ASN A 107 -17.77 14.11 -17.37
N HIS A 108 -19.09 14.28 -17.54
CA HIS A 108 -20.02 14.58 -16.45
C HIS A 108 -20.25 13.40 -15.47
N ILE A 109 -19.81 12.18 -15.83
CA ILE A 109 -19.99 10.96 -15.03
C ILE A 109 -18.67 10.47 -14.47
N THR A 110 -17.57 10.55 -15.24
CA THR A 110 -16.30 9.92 -14.92
C THR A 110 -15.18 10.94 -14.72
N SER A 111 -14.25 10.60 -13.83
CA SER A 111 -13.01 11.34 -13.62
C SER A 111 -11.83 10.37 -13.59
N LYS A 112 -10.67 10.82 -14.05
CA LYS A 112 -9.40 10.18 -13.81
C LYS A 112 -8.82 10.76 -12.51
N VAL A 113 -8.50 9.89 -11.56
CA VAL A 113 -7.87 10.28 -10.30
C VAL A 113 -6.44 9.76 -10.29
N ASN A 114 -5.49 10.65 -10.10
CA ASN A 114 -4.09 10.28 -9.90
C ASN A 114 -3.85 10.09 -8.41
N ILE A 115 -3.39 8.91 -8.03
CA ILE A 115 -3.11 8.52 -6.66
C ILE A 115 -1.59 8.55 -6.46
N GLY A 116 -1.12 9.27 -5.46
CA GLY A 116 0.24 9.21 -4.98
C GLY A 116 0.41 8.04 -4.03
N ILE A 117 1.49 7.28 -4.19
CA ILE A 117 1.90 6.20 -3.29
C ILE A 117 3.36 6.44 -2.94
N GLU A 118 3.61 6.69 -1.66
CA GLU A 118 4.96 6.91 -1.14
C GLU A 118 5.29 5.85 -0.11
N THR A 119 6.47 5.26 -0.23
CA THR A 119 7.02 4.28 0.72
C THR A 119 8.26 4.87 1.37
N ILE A 120 8.22 5.06 2.67
CA ILE A 120 9.29 5.68 3.44
C ILE A 120 9.79 4.68 4.46
N VAL A 121 11.11 4.53 4.56
CA VAL A 121 11.77 3.56 5.42
C VAL A 121 12.91 4.23 6.16
N HIS A 122 12.96 4.02 7.46
CA HIS A 122 14.08 4.51 8.27
C HIS A 122 15.39 3.80 7.88
N ASN A 123 16.50 4.55 7.77
CA ASN A 123 17.80 4.04 7.28
C ASN A 123 18.30 2.78 7.98
N LYS A 124 18.07 2.65 9.29
CA LYS A 124 18.52 1.50 10.09
C LYS A 124 17.82 0.18 9.76
N ILE A 125 16.68 0.23 9.05
CA ILE A 125 15.92 -0.96 8.63
C ILE A 125 15.73 -1.02 7.11
N SER A 126 16.56 -0.33 6.36
CA SER A 126 16.43 -0.17 4.90
C SER A 126 16.54 -1.48 4.12
N ASN A 127 17.18 -2.49 4.70
CA ASN A 127 17.37 -3.79 4.09
C ASN A 127 16.50 -4.86 4.73
N ILE A 128 16.05 -5.81 3.92
CA ILE A 128 15.36 -7.02 4.36
C ILE A 128 16.00 -8.23 3.72
N LEU A 129 15.95 -9.36 4.40
CA LEU A 129 16.36 -10.64 3.85
C LEU A 129 15.41 -11.02 2.70
N GLY A 130 15.97 -11.31 1.54
CA GLY A 130 15.22 -11.88 0.43
C GLY A 130 14.78 -13.31 0.73
N ASP A 131 13.84 -13.80 -0.06
CA ASP A 131 13.53 -15.22 -0.05
C ASP A 131 14.83 -15.99 -0.41
N ALA A 132 15.33 -16.78 0.51
CA ALA A 132 16.47 -17.66 0.26
C ALA A 132 16.15 -18.78 -0.74
N GLN A 133 14.87 -18.93 -1.08
CA GLN A 133 14.35 -19.93 -1.99
C GLN A 133 13.53 -19.27 -3.11
N ASN A 134 13.67 -19.78 -4.33
CA ASN A 134 12.78 -19.44 -5.44
C ASN A 134 11.39 -20.09 -5.27
N GLU A 135 10.47 -19.87 -6.22
CA GLU A 135 9.11 -20.42 -6.18
C GLU A 135 9.08 -21.96 -6.15
N ASP A 136 10.13 -22.63 -6.60
CA ASP A 136 10.30 -24.09 -6.63
C ASP A 136 10.92 -24.65 -5.33
N GLY A 137 11.21 -23.78 -4.34
CA GLY A 137 11.80 -24.19 -3.06
C GLY A 137 13.33 -24.38 -3.10
N ASN A 138 13.97 -24.10 -4.23
CA ASN A 138 15.42 -24.17 -4.38
C ASN A 138 16.06 -22.85 -3.91
N PRO A 139 17.33 -22.86 -3.44
CA PRO A 139 18.06 -21.64 -3.14
C PRO A 139 18.04 -20.68 -4.34
N SER A 140 17.76 -19.39 -4.07
CA SER A 140 17.68 -18.36 -5.14
C SER A 140 19.03 -18.14 -5.82
N GLU A 141 20.09 -18.20 -5.03
CA GLU A 141 21.48 -18.11 -5.49
C GLU A 141 22.38 -18.99 -4.62
N LEU A 142 23.41 -19.55 -5.20
CA LEU A 142 24.46 -20.33 -4.51
C LEU A 142 25.80 -19.61 -4.69
N ASP A 143 26.65 -19.64 -3.66
CA ASP A 143 28.03 -19.21 -3.75
C ASP A 143 28.90 -20.23 -4.52
N GLU A 144 30.17 -19.93 -4.68
CA GLU A 144 31.15 -20.80 -5.36
C GLU A 144 31.30 -22.19 -4.68
N ASP A 145 30.96 -22.27 -3.40
CA ASP A 145 31.01 -23.48 -2.58
C ASP A 145 29.68 -24.23 -2.54
N GLY A 146 28.64 -23.71 -3.20
CA GLY A 146 27.30 -24.32 -3.27
C GLY A 146 26.41 -24.02 -2.07
N ASN A 147 26.73 -23.05 -1.21
CA ASN A 147 25.89 -22.65 -0.11
C ASN A 147 24.88 -21.57 -0.52
N PRO A 148 23.67 -21.54 0.08
CA PRO A 148 22.69 -20.48 -0.19
C PRO A 148 23.26 -19.09 0.13
N VAL A 149 23.21 -18.18 -0.85
CA VAL A 149 23.59 -16.78 -0.64
C VAL A 149 22.44 -16.02 0.01
N ILE A 150 22.76 -15.26 1.06
CA ILE A 150 21.81 -14.33 1.66
C ILE A 150 21.64 -13.11 0.76
N ILE A 151 20.46 -12.94 0.19
CA ILE A 151 20.14 -11.80 -0.68
C ILE A 151 19.46 -10.73 0.14
N TYR A 152 20.05 -9.54 0.18
CA TYR A 152 19.39 -8.37 0.74
C TYR A 152 18.58 -7.64 -0.31
N LYS A 153 17.36 -7.22 0.04
CA LYS A 153 16.47 -6.41 -0.80
C LYS A 153 16.23 -5.06 -0.12
N ASN A 154 16.14 -4.01 -0.92
CA ASN A 154 15.72 -2.71 -0.40
C ASN A 154 14.25 -2.77 0.03
N ARG A 155 13.99 -2.44 1.28
CA ARG A 155 12.68 -2.51 1.92
C ARG A 155 11.64 -1.63 1.21
N ALA A 156 11.96 -0.37 0.93
CA ALA A 156 11.06 0.57 0.27
C ALA A 156 10.67 0.09 -1.14
N SER A 157 11.65 -0.33 -1.93
CA SER A 157 11.42 -0.87 -3.27
C SER A 157 10.59 -2.16 -3.24
N THR A 158 10.81 -3.02 -2.22
CA THR A 158 10.03 -4.24 -2.05
C THR A 158 8.58 -3.93 -1.66
N MET A 159 8.34 -2.93 -0.80
CA MET A 159 6.99 -2.44 -0.50
C MET A 159 6.28 -1.97 -1.77
N LEU A 160 6.92 -1.09 -2.54
CA LEU A 160 6.35 -0.57 -3.78
C LEU A 160 6.05 -1.70 -4.78
N LYS A 161 6.99 -2.62 -5.01
CA LYS A 161 6.77 -3.80 -5.86
C LYS A 161 5.54 -4.60 -5.43
N ASN A 162 5.40 -4.86 -4.14
CA ASN A 162 4.28 -5.64 -3.61
C ASN A 162 2.93 -4.91 -3.80
N ILE A 163 2.89 -3.60 -3.62
CA ILE A 163 1.70 -2.80 -3.89
C ILE A 163 1.33 -2.88 -5.38
N LEU A 164 2.30 -2.61 -6.26
CA LEU A 164 2.09 -2.62 -7.71
C LEU A 164 1.58 -3.99 -8.19
N ALA A 165 2.18 -5.07 -7.70
CA ALA A 165 1.79 -6.43 -8.07
C ALA A 165 0.39 -6.82 -7.57
N ASP A 166 -0.07 -6.25 -6.45
CA ASP A 166 -1.39 -6.57 -5.88
C ASP A 166 -2.53 -5.75 -6.50
N ILE A 167 -2.30 -4.48 -6.83
CA ILE A 167 -3.40 -3.57 -7.23
C ILE A 167 -3.42 -3.21 -8.71
N ASN A 168 -2.36 -3.43 -9.47
CA ASN A 168 -2.34 -3.06 -10.89
C ASN A 168 -3.35 -3.88 -11.71
N GLY A 169 -4.19 -3.19 -12.47
CA GLY A 169 -5.27 -3.80 -13.25
C GLY A 169 -6.48 -4.25 -12.43
N GLN A 170 -6.52 -3.99 -11.12
CA GLN A 170 -7.61 -4.42 -10.26
C GLN A 170 -8.75 -3.42 -10.21
N MET A 171 -9.98 -3.95 -10.12
CA MET A 171 -11.19 -3.15 -9.90
C MET A 171 -11.43 -2.98 -8.40
N VAL A 172 -11.33 -1.76 -7.91
CA VAL A 172 -11.65 -1.44 -6.50
C VAL A 172 -13.03 -0.82 -6.41
N ALA A 173 -13.90 -1.43 -5.61
CA ALA A 173 -15.29 -1.01 -5.46
C ALA A 173 -15.41 0.45 -5.02
N GLY A 174 -16.12 1.26 -5.80
CA GLY A 174 -16.30 2.70 -5.58
C GLY A 174 -15.11 3.58 -5.99
N VAL A 175 -14.04 3.00 -6.53
CA VAL A 175 -12.89 3.72 -7.10
C VAL A 175 -12.82 3.51 -8.60
N GLY A 176 -12.85 2.27 -9.06
CA GLY A 176 -12.69 1.88 -10.45
C GLY A 176 -11.44 1.04 -10.67
N MET A 177 -10.97 1.01 -11.92
CA MET A 177 -9.76 0.28 -12.28
C MET A 177 -8.51 1.07 -11.88
N LEU A 178 -7.62 0.42 -11.16
CA LEU A 178 -6.31 0.96 -10.80
C LEU A 178 -5.29 0.56 -11.86
N GLN A 179 -4.59 1.54 -12.41
CA GLN A 179 -3.53 1.33 -13.39
C GLN A 179 -2.33 2.21 -13.05
N PHE A 180 -1.13 1.65 -13.18
CA PHE A 180 0.10 2.42 -13.06
C PHE A 180 0.48 2.94 -14.44
N ASN A 181 0.68 4.26 -14.53
CA ASN A 181 1.31 4.88 -15.68
C ASN A 181 2.82 4.91 -15.41
N THR A 182 3.57 4.22 -16.24
CA THR A 182 5.03 4.34 -16.33
C THR A 182 5.41 5.55 -17.18
#